data_830d5ae0a840635cd7e09e14fd06c48c
#
_entry.id   830d5ae0a840635cd7e09e14fd06c48c
#
_cell.length_a   1.000
_cell.length_b   1.000
_cell.length_c   1.000
_cell.angle_alpha   90.00
_cell.angle_beta   90.00
_cell.angle_gamma   90.00
#
_symmetry.space_group_name_H-M   'P 1'
#
loop_
_entity.id
_entity.type
_entity.pdbx_description
1 polymer ?
#
loop_
_entity_poly.entity_id
_entity_poly.type
_entity_poly.pdbx_seq_one_letter_code
_entity_poly.pdbx_strand_id
1 'polypeptide(L)'
;DNPDSFRGLYLDGAALDEFGGMKPSIWKEVLLPALLDRRGWAVFMGTPNGPNHFRDMWYGRQDDPAWYTERLTAYDTEVISEEDLDELRRMMDEEEFAQEMLCSFEASTRGAYYARQMERAETQGRVLALTPDQTPLHFAFDLGWRDSTAAWVWQRAPDGLRILRTFSANTRPVSYYIEWIAATVSELRAPQGKVWLPQDARAKSLQTGLSTVEQFLAKGIHPRIVPNLDLLDGIQAARERFPLLFFDKQGTSEGRMALKTYHKEWDEDRKVFKDTPVHDWSSNYADGFRYMILADAADNPVLSAPDEVRGIADPRAHGASYAFTLEDLYGTRSSFRRI
;
A
#
# COMPACT_ATOMS: atom_id res chain seq x y z
N ASP A 1 15.54 -5.17 5.94
CA ASP A 1 14.11 -5.01 5.66
C ASP A 1 13.17 -5.45 6.78
N ASN A 2 13.69 -6.00 7.88
CA ASN A 2 12.91 -6.34 9.07
C ASN A 2 13.20 -5.36 10.20
N PRO A 3 12.32 -4.35 10.46
CA PRO A 3 12.51 -3.40 11.55
C PRO A 3 12.68 -4.06 12.92
N ASP A 4 12.02 -5.20 13.17
CA ASP A 4 12.08 -5.89 14.44
C ASP A 4 13.47 -6.46 14.80
N SER A 5 14.37 -6.61 13.82
CA SER A 5 15.75 -7.04 14.07
C SER A 5 16.57 -6.03 14.88
N PHE A 6 16.14 -4.78 14.92
CA PHE A 6 16.79 -3.70 15.67
C PHE A 6 16.19 -3.49 17.07
N ARG A 7 15.13 -4.24 17.44
CA ARG A 7 14.53 -4.13 18.78
C ARG A 7 15.51 -4.63 19.85
N GLY A 8 15.60 -3.87 20.92
CA GLY A 8 16.50 -4.18 22.05
C GLY A 8 17.94 -3.73 21.88
N LEU A 9 18.27 -3.01 20.81
CA LEU A 9 19.55 -2.33 20.67
C LEU A 9 19.58 -1.04 21.50
N TYR A 10 20.76 -0.73 22.04
CA TYR A 10 21.06 0.56 22.68
C TYR A 10 21.95 1.33 21.72
N LEU A 11 21.42 2.38 21.12
CA LEU A 11 22.12 3.13 20.06
C LEU A 11 22.54 4.52 20.54
N ASP A 12 23.79 4.89 20.25
CA ASP A 12 24.30 6.25 20.44
C ASP A 12 24.00 7.13 19.19
N GLY A 13 23.75 6.52 18.05
CA GLY A 13 23.36 7.19 16.81
C GLY A 13 22.86 6.21 15.75
N ALA A 14 22.13 6.74 14.78
CA ALA A 14 21.64 5.99 13.63
C ALA A 14 21.72 6.85 12.36
N ALA A 15 22.25 6.28 11.28
CA ALA A 15 22.18 6.84 9.94
C ALA A 15 21.27 5.98 9.08
N LEU A 16 20.22 6.58 8.53
CA LEU A 16 19.23 5.93 7.69
C LEU A 16 19.43 6.43 6.27
N ASP A 17 20.08 5.61 5.47
CA ASP A 17 20.29 5.87 4.06
C ASP A 17 19.11 5.37 3.24
N GLU A 18 18.75 6.06 2.17
CA GLU A 18 17.55 5.80 1.36
C GLU A 18 16.26 5.68 2.21
N PHE A 19 16.12 6.61 3.17
CA PHE A 19 15.04 6.56 4.15
C PHE A 19 13.65 6.56 3.51
N GLY A 20 13.48 7.20 2.36
CA GLY A 20 12.23 7.20 1.60
C GLY A 20 11.73 5.81 1.19
N GLY A 21 12.65 4.85 1.01
CA GLY A 21 12.35 3.45 0.69
C GLY A 21 12.13 2.55 1.91
N MET A 22 12.39 3.04 3.13
CA MET A 22 12.22 2.25 4.34
C MET A 22 10.75 2.23 4.81
N LYS A 23 10.39 1.20 5.58
CA LYS A 23 9.08 1.16 6.23
C LYS A 23 8.95 2.30 7.27
N PRO A 24 7.86 3.11 7.25
CA PRO A 24 7.70 4.26 8.15
C PRO A 24 7.81 3.95 9.63
N SER A 25 7.40 2.75 10.06
CA SER A 25 7.47 2.30 11.46
C SER A 25 8.89 2.12 12.00
N ILE A 26 9.90 1.93 11.14
CA ILE A 26 11.30 1.74 11.57
C ILE A 26 11.79 2.88 12.46
N TRP A 27 11.42 4.11 12.11
CA TRP A 27 11.80 5.27 12.91
C TRP A 27 11.05 5.33 14.24
N LYS A 28 9.72 5.41 14.19
CA LYS A 28 8.91 5.70 15.38
C LYS A 28 8.85 4.56 16.38
N GLU A 29 8.81 3.33 15.90
CA GLU A 29 8.56 2.16 16.74
C GLU A 29 9.83 1.42 17.15
N VAL A 30 10.93 1.62 16.44
CA VAL A 30 12.15 0.84 16.64
C VAL A 30 13.34 1.72 16.99
N LEU A 31 13.76 2.62 16.10
CA LEU A 31 15.00 3.37 16.30
C LEU A 31 14.84 4.51 17.31
N LEU A 32 13.75 5.26 17.27
CA LEU A 32 13.53 6.34 18.23
C LEU A 32 13.56 5.84 19.68
N PRO A 33 12.85 4.77 20.09
CA PRO A 33 12.99 4.22 21.44
C PRO A 33 14.42 3.79 21.76
N ALA A 34 15.14 3.14 20.83
CA ALA A 34 16.51 2.68 21.05
C ALA A 34 17.52 3.82 21.24
N LEU A 35 17.26 5.00 20.67
CA LEU A 35 18.09 6.19 20.82
C LEU A 35 17.77 7.02 22.06
N LEU A 36 16.51 6.98 22.54
CA LEU A 36 16.05 7.82 23.66
C LEU A 36 16.83 7.54 24.94
N ASP A 37 17.15 6.29 25.25
CA ASP A 37 17.85 5.89 26.46
C ASP A 37 19.26 6.55 26.58
N ARG A 38 19.90 6.81 25.44
CA ARG A 38 21.25 7.38 25.38
C ARG A 38 21.29 8.82 24.86
N ARG A 39 20.13 9.43 24.62
CA ARG A 39 20.02 10.73 23.95
C ARG A 39 20.79 10.75 22.62
N GLY A 40 20.65 9.64 21.88
CA GLY A 40 21.36 9.45 20.63
C GLY A 40 20.87 10.39 19.53
N TRP A 41 21.64 10.47 18.45
CA TRP A 41 21.33 11.25 17.27
C TRP A 41 20.84 10.37 16.11
N ALA A 42 20.12 10.97 15.16
CA ALA A 42 19.75 10.30 13.92
C ALA A 42 20.00 11.22 12.71
N VAL A 43 20.45 10.62 11.61
CA VAL A 43 20.54 11.25 10.29
C VAL A 43 19.68 10.48 9.32
N PHE A 44 18.87 11.17 8.54
CA PHE A 44 18.04 10.64 7.48
C PHE A 44 18.56 11.18 6.16
N MET A 45 18.87 10.30 5.24
CA MET A 45 19.43 10.64 3.93
C MET A 45 18.65 9.88 2.85
N GLY A 46 18.73 10.38 1.63
CA GLY A 46 18.19 9.73 0.45
C GLY A 46 17.68 10.71 -0.58
N THR A 47 17.43 10.21 -1.77
CA THR A 47 16.76 10.95 -2.84
C THR A 47 15.26 11.00 -2.58
N PRO A 48 14.57 12.12 -2.81
CA PRO A 48 13.12 12.17 -2.77
C PRO A 48 12.49 11.12 -3.71
N ASN A 49 11.49 10.42 -3.20
CA ASN A 49 10.75 9.45 -3.98
C ASN A 49 9.24 9.65 -3.78
N GLY A 50 8.73 10.74 -4.35
CA GLY A 50 7.33 11.12 -4.27
C GLY A 50 6.82 11.48 -2.86
N PRO A 51 5.51 11.55 -2.66
CA PRO A 51 4.86 11.96 -1.42
C PRO A 51 4.86 10.84 -0.37
N ASN A 52 6.00 10.59 0.26
CA ASN A 52 6.21 9.57 1.28
C ASN A 52 6.50 10.15 2.68
N HIS A 53 6.78 9.28 3.66
CA HIS A 53 7.09 9.67 5.04
C HIS A 53 8.39 10.47 5.17
N PHE A 54 9.34 10.37 4.24
CA PHE A 54 10.55 11.20 4.20
C PHE A 54 10.18 12.64 3.82
N ARG A 55 9.29 12.82 2.84
CA ARG A 55 8.69 14.12 2.53
C ARG A 55 7.99 14.74 3.72
N ASP A 56 7.13 13.95 4.41
CA ASP A 56 6.40 14.45 5.57
C ASP A 56 7.35 14.85 6.71
N MET A 57 8.43 14.11 6.90
CA MET A 57 9.49 14.44 7.86
C MET A 57 10.21 15.72 7.46
N TRP A 58 10.61 15.84 6.19
CA TRP A 58 11.28 17.02 5.65
C TRP A 58 10.47 18.30 5.92
N TYR A 59 9.23 18.36 5.45
CA TYR A 59 8.39 19.55 5.63
C TYR A 59 7.98 19.79 7.09
N GLY A 60 7.80 18.73 7.86
CA GLY A 60 7.40 18.84 9.26
C GLY A 60 8.54 19.24 10.22
N ARG A 61 9.80 19.31 9.75
CA ARG A 61 10.98 19.60 10.58
C ARG A 61 11.76 20.85 10.18
N GLN A 62 11.37 21.54 9.12
CA GLN A 62 12.06 22.73 8.65
C GLN A 62 12.13 23.86 9.70
N ASP A 63 11.08 24.01 10.48
CA ASP A 63 10.98 25.05 11.51
C ASP A 63 11.27 24.52 12.94
N ASP A 64 11.69 23.25 13.09
CA ASP A 64 11.98 22.64 14.38
C ASP A 64 13.46 22.87 14.76
N PRO A 65 13.79 23.69 15.79
CA PRO A 65 15.16 24.00 16.14
C PRO A 65 16.00 22.79 16.63
N ALA A 66 15.35 21.65 16.93
CA ALA A 66 16.02 20.43 17.28
C ALA A 66 16.50 19.64 16.05
N TRP A 67 16.15 20.09 14.85
CA TRP A 67 16.47 19.41 13.60
C TRP A 67 17.28 20.31 12.69
N TYR A 68 18.28 19.72 12.05
CA TYR A 68 18.95 20.30 10.91
C TYR A 68 18.37 19.68 9.63
N THR A 69 17.95 20.50 8.69
CA THR A 69 17.43 20.06 7.39
C THR A 69 18.21 20.75 6.28
N GLU A 70 18.71 19.97 5.34
CA GLU A 70 19.45 20.46 4.19
C GLU A 70 19.01 19.72 2.92
N ARG A 71 18.84 20.45 1.84
CA ARG A 71 18.62 19.91 0.50
C ARG A 71 19.76 20.33 -0.39
N LEU A 72 20.47 19.34 -0.91
CA LEU A 72 21.60 19.53 -1.81
C LEU A 72 21.22 19.02 -3.19
N THR A 73 20.94 19.92 -4.11
CA THR A 73 20.70 19.59 -5.52
C THR A 73 22.01 19.31 -6.23
N ALA A 74 21.94 18.72 -7.43
CA ALA A 74 23.13 18.53 -8.26
C ALA A 74 23.85 19.86 -8.59
N TYR A 75 23.12 20.97 -8.65
CA TYR A 75 23.69 22.31 -8.83
C TYR A 75 24.41 22.83 -7.58
N ASP A 76 23.89 22.50 -6.39
CA ASP A 76 24.50 22.97 -5.12
C ASP A 76 25.79 22.21 -4.81
N THR A 77 25.90 20.96 -5.24
CA THR A 77 27.06 20.11 -4.96
C THR A 77 28.19 20.28 -5.95
N GLU A 78 27.90 20.76 -7.16
CA GLU A 78 28.88 20.92 -8.28
C GLU A 78 29.65 19.63 -8.61
N VAL A 79 29.13 18.44 -8.20
CA VAL A 79 29.78 17.14 -8.47
C VAL A 79 29.62 16.76 -9.93
N ILE A 80 28.51 17.17 -10.55
CA ILE A 80 28.21 16.98 -11.97
C ILE A 80 28.37 18.32 -12.67
N SER A 81 29.06 18.35 -13.80
CA SER A 81 29.26 19.59 -14.56
C SER A 81 27.90 20.11 -15.11
N GLU A 82 27.80 21.43 -15.31
CA GLU A 82 26.59 22.01 -15.93
C GLU A 82 26.32 21.43 -17.33
N GLU A 83 27.36 21.11 -18.09
CA GLU A 83 27.24 20.49 -19.42
C GLU A 83 26.62 19.09 -19.33
N ASP A 84 27.05 18.28 -18.35
CA ASP A 84 26.49 16.94 -18.11
C ASP A 84 25.05 17.02 -17.57
N LEU A 85 24.74 18.00 -16.71
CA LEU A 85 23.38 18.25 -16.23
C LEU A 85 22.43 18.66 -17.37
N ASP A 86 22.91 19.46 -18.31
CA ASP A 86 22.15 19.83 -19.51
C ASP A 86 21.94 18.63 -20.44
N GLU A 87 22.86 17.69 -20.50
CA GLU A 87 22.70 16.45 -21.23
C GLU A 87 21.69 15.53 -20.53
N LEU A 88 21.81 15.34 -19.21
CA LEU A 88 20.85 14.58 -18.41
C LEU A 88 19.43 15.14 -18.53
N ARG A 89 19.29 16.48 -18.52
CA ARG A 89 17.98 17.13 -18.65
C ARG A 89 17.32 16.89 -20.02
N ARG A 90 18.11 16.63 -21.05
CA ARG A 90 17.60 16.27 -22.40
C ARG A 90 17.25 14.79 -22.49
N MET A 91 17.89 13.94 -21.67
CA MET A 91 17.71 12.49 -21.69
C MET A 91 16.58 12.02 -20.73
N MET A 92 16.36 12.73 -19.63
CA MET A 92 15.37 12.44 -18.61
C MET A 92 14.05 13.20 -18.90
N ASP A 93 12.92 12.70 -18.39
CA ASP A 93 11.74 13.54 -18.35
C ASP A 93 11.86 14.60 -17.22
N GLU A 94 11.03 15.64 -17.29
CA GLU A 94 11.11 16.79 -16.38
C GLU A 94 10.86 16.40 -14.92
N GLU A 95 9.95 15.44 -14.66
CA GLU A 95 9.66 14.94 -13.31
C GLU A 95 10.83 14.14 -12.74
N GLU A 96 11.45 13.29 -13.58
CA GLU A 96 12.62 12.51 -13.21
C GLU A 96 13.82 13.40 -12.90
N PHE A 97 14.11 14.38 -13.76
CA PHE A 97 15.18 15.35 -13.53
C PHE A 97 14.94 16.16 -12.25
N ALA A 98 13.70 16.59 -12.02
CA ALA A 98 13.33 17.31 -10.81
C ALA A 98 13.51 16.44 -9.54
N GLN A 99 13.19 15.17 -9.60
CA GLN A 99 13.36 14.24 -8.47
C GLN A 99 14.83 13.96 -8.20
N GLU A 100 15.56 13.47 -9.20
CA GLU A 100 16.92 12.96 -9.02
C GLU A 100 17.97 14.08 -8.90
N MET A 101 17.85 15.14 -9.72
CA MET A 101 18.85 16.21 -9.77
C MET A 101 18.49 17.42 -8.91
N LEU A 102 17.21 17.71 -8.73
CA LEU A 102 16.75 18.86 -7.94
C LEU A 102 16.16 18.50 -6.58
N CYS A 103 16.20 17.24 -6.19
CA CYS A 103 15.66 16.72 -4.94
C CYS A 103 14.21 17.15 -4.69
N SER A 104 13.34 17.03 -5.72
CA SER A 104 11.93 17.41 -5.62
C SER A 104 11.08 16.28 -5.04
N PHE A 105 10.35 16.56 -3.96
CA PHE A 105 9.32 15.66 -3.43
C PHE A 105 7.97 15.81 -4.15
N GLU A 106 7.81 16.79 -5.02
CA GLU A 106 6.56 17.08 -5.72
C GLU A 106 6.38 16.20 -6.98
N ALA A 107 7.47 15.61 -7.47
CA ALA A 107 7.38 14.63 -8.53
C ALA A 107 6.52 13.45 -8.05
N SER A 108 5.53 13.07 -8.84
CA SER A 108 4.73 11.88 -8.54
C SER A 108 5.64 10.64 -8.61
N THR A 109 5.43 9.68 -7.69
CA THR A 109 6.19 8.42 -7.73
C THR A 109 6.04 7.81 -9.13
N ARG A 110 7.13 7.79 -9.86
CA ARG A 110 7.15 7.34 -11.26
C ARG A 110 6.70 5.89 -11.33
N GLY A 111 5.75 5.60 -12.22
CA GLY A 111 5.20 4.26 -12.34
C GLY A 111 4.29 3.81 -11.19
N ALA A 112 3.91 4.69 -10.26
CA ALA A 112 3.04 4.32 -9.14
C ALA A 112 1.68 3.79 -9.61
N TYR A 113 1.26 2.69 -9.00
CA TYR A 113 -0.01 2.05 -9.36
C TYR A 113 -1.24 2.79 -8.82
N TYR A 114 -1.18 3.31 -7.58
CA TYR A 114 -2.34 3.87 -6.88
C TYR A 114 -2.17 5.31 -6.39
N ALA A 115 -1.01 5.94 -6.60
CA ALA A 115 -0.73 7.27 -6.08
C ALA A 115 -1.80 8.30 -6.46
N ARG A 116 -2.18 8.39 -7.74
CA ARG A 116 -3.22 9.31 -8.24
C ARG A 116 -4.59 9.04 -7.64
N GLN A 117 -4.94 7.77 -7.43
CA GLN A 117 -6.21 7.38 -6.81
C GLN A 117 -6.26 7.77 -5.34
N MET A 118 -5.15 7.57 -4.61
CA MET A 118 -5.04 7.99 -3.22
C MET A 118 -5.09 9.50 -3.07
N GLU A 119 -4.40 10.24 -3.90
CA GLU A 119 -4.43 11.70 -3.92
C GLU A 119 -5.84 12.24 -4.18
N ARG A 120 -6.56 11.64 -5.13
CA ARG A 120 -7.99 11.96 -5.36
C ARG A 120 -8.85 11.62 -4.14
N ALA A 121 -8.59 10.50 -3.47
CA ALA A 121 -9.32 10.15 -2.25
C ALA A 121 -9.10 11.17 -1.13
N GLU A 122 -7.89 11.70 -0.99
CA GLU A 122 -7.56 12.74 -0.01
C GLU A 122 -8.21 14.08 -0.35
N THR A 123 -8.07 14.53 -1.58
CA THR A 123 -8.64 15.82 -2.04
C THR A 123 -10.17 15.84 -2.04
N GLN A 124 -10.80 14.69 -2.25
CA GLN A 124 -12.26 14.52 -2.19
C GLN A 124 -12.80 14.28 -0.78
N GLY A 125 -11.94 14.34 0.26
CA GLY A 125 -12.36 14.17 1.66
C GLY A 125 -12.74 12.73 2.03
N ARG A 126 -12.33 11.72 1.23
CA ARG A 126 -12.58 10.30 1.50
C ARG A 126 -11.57 9.66 2.46
N VAL A 127 -10.61 10.45 2.95
CA VAL A 127 -9.71 10.12 4.05
C VAL A 127 -10.12 10.94 5.26
N LEU A 128 -10.84 10.32 6.19
CA LEU A 128 -11.49 11.01 7.33
C LEU A 128 -11.50 10.09 8.56
N ALA A 129 -11.91 10.62 9.71
CA ALA A 129 -12.17 9.77 10.88
C ALA A 129 -13.45 8.97 10.63
N LEU A 130 -13.34 7.64 10.58
CA LEU A 130 -14.47 6.73 10.39
C LEU A 130 -14.87 6.13 11.73
N THR A 131 -16.17 6.12 11.99
CA THR A 131 -16.74 5.41 13.14
C THR A 131 -17.30 4.07 12.64
N PRO A 132 -16.82 2.93 13.17
CA PRO A 132 -17.40 1.64 12.86
C PRO A 132 -18.88 1.58 13.27
N ASP A 133 -19.67 0.85 12.53
CA ASP A 133 -21.06 0.56 12.86
C ASP A 133 -21.26 -0.93 13.20
N GLN A 134 -22.52 -1.40 13.28
CA GLN A 134 -22.83 -2.79 13.59
C GLN A 134 -22.81 -3.71 12.36
N THR A 135 -22.34 -3.23 11.20
CA THR A 135 -22.10 -4.13 10.06
C THR A 135 -20.84 -4.98 10.29
N PRO A 136 -20.77 -6.19 9.72
CA PRO A 136 -19.65 -7.08 9.95
C PRO A 136 -18.30 -6.51 9.47
N LEU A 137 -17.26 -6.71 10.29
CA LEU A 137 -15.86 -6.42 9.93
C LEU A 137 -15.30 -7.55 9.07
N HIS A 138 -14.93 -7.24 7.85
CA HIS A 138 -14.26 -8.18 6.96
C HIS A 138 -12.74 -7.98 7.01
N PHE A 139 -12.00 -9.06 6.74
CA PHE A 139 -10.55 -9.10 6.82
C PHE A 139 -9.98 -9.74 5.56
N ALA A 140 -8.98 -9.12 4.95
CA ALA A 140 -8.19 -9.72 3.88
C ALA A 140 -6.72 -9.68 4.27
N PHE A 141 -6.03 -10.80 4.06
CA PHE A 141 -4.61 -10.97 4.38
C PHE A 141 -3.82 -11.24 3.12
N ASP A 142 -2.67 -10.61 3.02
CA ASP A 142 -1.54 -11.10 2.28
C ASP A 142 -0.56 -11.75 3.27
N LEU A 143 -0.23 -13.03 3.07
CA LEU A 143 0.51 -13.83 4.05
C LEU A 143 1.97 -13.95 3.66
N GLY A 144 2.87 -13.51 4.52
CA GLY A 144 4.31 -13.69 4.41
C GLY A 144 4.92 -14.19 5.72
N TRP A 145 6.00 -14.98 5.62
CA TRP A 145 6.78 -15.37 6.79
C TRP A 145 8.03 -14.51 6.96
N ARG A 146 8.88 -14.41 5.94
CA ARG A 146 10.05 -13.53 5.91
C ARG A 146 9.64 -12.13 5.52
N ASP A 147 8.78 -12.03 4.51
CA ASP A 147 8.08 -10.82 4.16
C ASP A 147 6.96 -10.56 5.16
N SER A 148 6.53 -9.33 5.26
CA SER A 148 5.47 -8.98 6.20
C SER A 148 4.13 -9.56 5.75
N THR A 149 3.40 -10.20 6.66
CA THR A 149 1.97 -10.37 6.48
C THR A 149 1.30 -9.00 6.58
N ALA A 150 0.49 -8.64 5.60
CA ALA A 150 -0.34 -7.43 5.63
C ALA A 150 -1.81 -7.78 5.72
N ALA A 151 -2.59 -6.95 6.41
CA ALA A 151 -4.03 -7.14 6.54
C ALA A 151 -4.80 -5.83 6.36
N TRP A 152 -5.98 -5.93 5.77
CA TRP A 152 -6.94 -4.85 5.58
C TRP A 152 -8.27 -5.22 6.23
N VAL A 153 -8.86 -4.25 6.95
CA VAL A 153 -10.15 -4.41 7.64
C VAL A 153 -11.14 -3.41 7.10
N TRP A 154 -12.30 -3.88 6.69
CA TRP A 154 -13.33 -3.01 6.15
C TRP A 154 -14.74 -3.41 6.57
N GLN A 155 -15.63 -2.45 6.46
CA GLN A 155 -17.08 -2.61 6.52
C GLN A 155 -17.72 -2.16 5.21
N ARG A 156 -18.89 -2.70 4.91
CA ARG A 156 -19.71 -2.24 3.80
C ARG A 156 -20.67 -1.17 4.24
N ALA A 157 -20.83 -0.17 3.40
CA ALA A 157 -21.85 0.85 3.53
C ALA A 157 -22.61 0.98 2.19
N PRO A 158 -23.78 1.60 2.19
CA PRO A 158 -24.57 1.77 0.96
C PRO A 158 -23.85 2.57 -0.13
N ASP A 159 -22.94 3.45 0.25
CA ASP A 159 -22.17 4.35 -0.61
C ASP A 159 -20.76 3.85 -0.92
N GLY A 160 -20.34 2.68 -0.38
CA GLY A 160 -19.04 2.12 -0.66
C GLY A 160 -18.43 1.30 0.47
N LEU A 161 -17.12 1.23 0.51
CA LEU A 161 -16.37 0.48 1.52
C LEU A 161 -15.70 1.43 2.51
N ARG A 162 -15.90 1.20 3.79
CA ARG A 162 -15.21 1.89 4.88
C ARG A 162 -14.04 1.05 5.34
N ILE A 163 -12.85 1.45 4.94
CA ILE A 163 -11.60 0.80 5.30
C ILE A 163 -11.15 1.39 6.63
N LEU A 164 -11.21 0.57 7.68
CA LEU A 164 -11.08 1.03 9.06
C LEU A 164 -9.67 0.87 9.61
N ARG A 165 -8.98 -0.20 9.18
CA ARG A 165 -7.66 -0.51 9.74
C ARG A 165 -6.80 -1.24 8.73
N THR A 166 -5.50 -0.98 8.80
CA THR A 166 -4.46 -1.81 8.20
C THR A 166 -3.50 -2.29 9.28
N PHE A 167 -2.85 -3.39 9.00
CA PHE A 167 -1.91 -4.01 9.92
C PHE A 167 -0.81 -4.71 9.14
N SER A 168 0.39 -4.75 9.69
CA SER A 168 1.48 -5.55 9.14
C SER A 168 2.37 -6.06 10.27
N ALA A 169 2.73 -7.33 10.16
CA ALA A 169 3.73 -7.96 11.02
C ALA A 169 4.46 -9.04 10.24
N ASN A 170 5.67 -9.36 10.67
CA ASN A 170 6.46 -10.46 10.11
C ASN A 170 6.91 -11.44 11.20
N THR A 171 7.33 -12.62 10.78
CA THR A 171 7.88 -13.64 11.69
C THR A 171 6.94 -13.98 12.86
N ARG A 172 5.64 -13.98 12.62
CA ARG A 172 4.61 -14.30 13.61
C ARG A 172 3.86 -15.58 13.23
N PRO A 173 3.50 -16.42 14.23
CA PRO A 173 2.70 -17.60 13.96
C PRO A 173 1.26 -17.23 13.59
N VAL A 174 0.54 -18.13 12.93
CA VAL A 174 -0.87 -17.92 12.52
C VAL A 174 -1.76 -17.55 13.71
N SER A 175 -1.52 -18.10 14.90
CA SER A 175 -2.27 -17.78 16.12
C SER A 175 -2.24 -16.29 16.46
N TYR A 176 -1.12 -15.62 16.21
CA TYR A 176 -0.99 -14.17 16.43
C TYR A 176 -1.98 -13.36 15.59
N TYR A 177 -2.16 -13.72 14.32
CA TYR A 177 -3.10 -13.04 13.43
C TYR A 177 -4.55 -13.32 13.81
N ILE A 178 -4.85 -14.53 14.30
CA ILE A 178 -6.17 -14.89 14.83
C ILE A 178 -6.49 -14.07 16.09
N GLU A 179 -5.54 -13.92 16.99
CA GLU A 179 -5.68 -13.08 18.19
C GLU A 179 -5.85 -11.61 17.82
N TRP A 180 -5.11 -11.14 16.82
CA TRP A 180 -5.27 -9.78 16.30
C TRP A 180 -6.66 -9.52 15.69
N ILE A 181 -7.26 -10.49 14.97
CA ILE A 181 -8.65 -10.39 14.50
C ILE A 181 -9.59 -10.20 15.69
N ALA A 182 -9.48 -11.05 16.72
CA ALA A 182 -10.34 -10.99 17.90
C ALA A 182 -10.19 -9.65 18.65
N ALA A 183 -8.96 -9.17 18.81
CA ALA A 183 -8.68 -7.87 19.42
C ALA A 183 -9.29 -6.72 18.61
N THR A 184 -9.15 -6.75 17.28
CA THR A 184 -9.71 -5.74 16.37
C THR A 184 -11.24 -5.70 16.43
N VAL A 185 -11.89 -6.86 16.43
CA VAL A 185 -13.34 -6.98 16.61
C VAL A 185 -13.81 -6.37 17.93
N SER A 186 -13.08 -6.65 19.01
CA SER A 186 -13.37 -6.11 20.34
C SER A 186 -13.20 -4.60 20.41
N GLU A 187 -12.09 -4.06 19.86
CA GLU A 187 -11.78 -2.63 19.87
C GLU A 187 -12.76 -1.82 19.04
N LEU A 188 -13.09 -2.29 17.84
CA LEU A 188 -14.01 -1.63 16.94
C LEU A 188 -15.48 -1.86 17.31
N ARG A 189 -15.75 -2.75 18.27
CA ARG A 189 -17.09 -3.08 18.79
C ARG A 189 -18.11 -3.42 17.71
N ALA A 190 -17.66 -4.12 16.69
CA ALA A 190 -18.48 -4.56 15.57
C ALA A 190 -18.33 -6.07 15.36
N PRO A 191 -19.35 -6.77 14.82
CA PRO A 191 -19.29 -8.22 14.67
C PRO A 191 -18.22 -8.65 13.67
N GLN A 192 -17.60 -9.80 13.90
CA GLN A 192 -16.69 -10.40 12.93
C GLN A 192 -17.46 -10.85 11.69
N GLY A 193 -16.96 -10.44 10.55
CA GLY A 193 -17.40 -10.87 9.23
C GLY A 193 -16.52 -11.98 8.65
N LYS A 194 -16.31 -11.94 7.36
CA LYS A 194 -15.51 -12.94 6.63
C LYS A 194 -14.02 -12.62 6.72
N VAL A 195 -13.24 -13.69 6.81
CA VAL A 195 -11.77 -13.63 6.72
C VAL A 195 -11.35 -14.21 5.38
N TRP A 196 -10.54 -13.50 4.63
CA TRP A 196 -10.07 -13.87 3.32
C TRP A 196 -8.57 -14.06 3.31
N LEU A 197 -8.12 -15.18 2.76
CA LEU A 197 -6.72 -15.58 2.69
C LEU A 197 -6.32 -15.78 1.23
N PRO A 198 -5.04 -15.60 0.88
CA PRO A 198 -4.53 -15.87 -0.45
C PRO A 198 -4.58 -17.37 -0.78
N GLN A 199 -4.34 -17.72 -2.03
CA GLN A 199 -4.46 -19.10 -2.53
C GLN A 199 -3.47 -20.06 -1.88
N ASP A 200 -2.26 -19.60 -1.61
CA ASP A 200 -1.17 -20.36 -0.98
C ASP A 200 -1.44 -20.70 0.49
N ALA A 201 -2.42 -20.05 1.15
CA ALA A 201 -2.88 -20.41 2.49
C ALA A 201 -3.38 -21.86 2.61
N ARG A 202 -3.65 -22.54 1.47
CA ARG A 202 -4.00 -23.97 1.41
C ARG A 202 -2.79 -24.89 1.48
N ALA A 203 -1.59 -24.37 1.22
CA ALA A 203 -0.37 -25.16 1.25
C ALA A 203 -0.07 -25.62 2.68
N LYS A 204 0.29 -26.90 2.83
CA LYS A 204 0.67 -27.45 4.13
C LYS A 204 2.10 -27.07 4.49
N SER A 205 2.28 -26.61 5.74
CA SER A 205 3.61 -26.39 6.29
C SER A 205 4.28 -27.73 6.59
N LEU A 206 5.54 -27.87 6.15
CA LEU A 206 6.36 -29.04 6.48
C LEU A 206 6.61 -29.19 7.99
N GLN A 207 6.57 -28.09 8.74
CA GLN A 207 6.85 -28.09 10.19
C GLN A 207 5.64 -28.55 11.02
N THR A 208 4.44 -28.13 10.64
CA THR A 208 3.21 -28.40 11.41
C THR A 208 2.31 -29.46 10.78
N GLY A 209 2.53 -29.78 9.50
CA GLY A 209 1.63 -30.64 8.71
C GLY A 209 0.27 -30.01 8.41
N LEU A 210 0.00 -28.79 8.92
CA LEU A 210 -1.26 -28.08 8.73
C LEU A 210 -1.08 -26.91 7.76
N SER A 211 -2.12 -26.64 6.98
CA SER A 211 -2.23 -25.39 6.21
C SER A 211 -2.65 -24.23 7.09
N THR A 212 -2.45 -22.99 6.62
CA THR A 212 -2.97 -21.80 7.30
C THR A 212 -4.49 -21.87 7.45
N VAL A 213 -5.19 -22.33 6.41
CA VAL A 213 -6.65 -22.54 6.45
C VAL A 213 -7.04 -23.48 7.58
N GLU A 214 -6.38 -24.64 7.71
CA GLU A 214 -6.67 -25.61 8.77
C GLU A 214 -6.42 -25.04 10.16
N GLN A 215 -5.41 -24.19 10.34
CA GLN A 215 -5.14 -23.52 11.61
C GLN A 215 -6.24 -22.51 11.98
N PHE A 216 -6.78 -21.74 11.02
CA PHE A 216 -7.93 -20.87 11.23
C PHE A 216 -9.19 -21.67 11.60
N LEU A 217 -9.46 -22.77 10.88
CA LEU A 217 -10.59 -23.66 11.14
C LEU A 217 -10.53 -24.25 12.55
N ALA A 218 -9.36 -24.66 13.01
CA ALA A 218 -9.16 -25.18 14.37
C ALA A 218 -9.50 -24.17 15.48
N LYS A 219 -9.55 -22.87 15.13
CA LYS A 219 -9.94 -21.78 16.04
C LYS A 219 -11.38 -21.28 15.79
N GLY A 220 -12.16 -22.01 14.99
CA GLY A 220 -13.57 -21.68 14.69
C GLY A 220 -13.75 -20.56 13.66
N ILE A 221 -12.69 -20.10 13.01
CA ILE A 221 -12.76 -19.14 11.90
C ILE A 221 -12.78 -19.91 10.59
N HIS A 222 -13.77 -19.67 9.76
CA HIS A 222 -13.92 -20.29 8.43
C HIS A 222 -13.44 -19.33 7.35
N PRO A 223 -12.15 -19.34 6.98
CA PRO A 223 -11.63 -18.41 6.00
C PRO A 223 -12.11 -18.77 4.60
N ARG A 224 -12.22 -17.77 3.75
CA ARG A 224 -12.43 -17.90 2.31
C ARG A 224 -11.13 -17.64 1.57
N ILE A 225 -11.00 -18.23 0.41
CA ILE A 225 -9.86 -17.98 -0.46
C ILE A 225 -10.22 -16.89 -1.45
N VAL A 226 -9.34 -15.90 -1.58
CA VAL A 226 -9.47 -14.82 -2.55
C VAL A 226 -9.49 -15.42 -3.96
N PRO A 227 -10.37 -14.97 -4.86
CA PRO A 227 -10.35 -15.37 -6.25
C PRO A 227 -8.99 -15.12 -6.89
N ASN A 228 -8.56 -16.04 -7.76
CA ASN A 228 -7.32 -15.89 -8.51
C ASN A 228 -7.55 -14.94 -9.70
N LEU A 229 -6.72 -13.91 -9.79
CA LEU A 229 -6.70 -12.98 -10.90
C LEU A 229 -5.25 -12.58 -11.17
N ASP A 230 -4.92 -12.33 -12.42
CA ASP A 230 -3.60 -11.82 -12.78
C ASP A 230 -3.31 -10.51 -12.03
N LEU A 231 -2.04 -10.25 -11.73
CA LEU A 231 -1.61 -9.12 -10.93
C LEU A 231 -2.11 -7.79 -11.50
N LEU A 232 -1.89 -7.56 -12.79
CA LEU A 232 -2.28 -6.29 -13.44
C LEU A 232 -3.80 -6.13 -13.54
N ASP A 233 -4.52 -7.21 -13.80
CA ASP A 233 -5.99 -7.21 -13.82
C ASP A 233 -6.54 -6.89 -12.42
N GLY A 234 -5.93 -7.46 -11.37
CA GLY A 234 -6.28 -7.17 -9.99
C GLY A 234 -5.98 -5.72 -9.58
N ILE A 235 -4.87 -5.16 -10.06
CA ILE A 235 -4.52 -3.75 -9.86
C ILE A 235 -5.55 -2.86 -10.56
N GLN A 236 -5.94 -3.20 -11.78
CA GLN A 236 -6.94 -2.44 -12.52
C GLN A 236 -8.31 -2.49 -11.86
N ALA A 237 -8.76 -3.67 -11.42
CA ALA A 237 -10.00 -3.82 -10.65
C ALA A 237 -9.99 -2.96 -9.36
N ALA A 238 -8.83 -2.90 -8.68
CA ALA A 238 -8.67 -2.05 -7.51
C ALA A 238 -8.78 -0.55 -7.85
N ARG A 239 -8.18 -0.11 -8.96
CA ARG A 239 -8.28 1.29 -9.42
C ARG A 239 -9.72 1.70 -9.72
N GLU A 240 -10.48 0.82 -10.33
CA GLU A 240 -11.89 1.07 -10.69
C GLU A 240 -12.80 1.19 -9.46
N ARG A 241 -12.47 0.47 -8.39
CA ARG A 241 -13.19 0.55 -7.11
C ARG A 241 -12.82 1.74 -6.23
N PHE A 242 -11.69 2.38 -6.49
CA PHE A 242 -11.17 3.49 -5.66
C PHE A 242 -12.18 4.62 -5.39
N PRO A 243 -13.04 5.04 -6.33
CA PRO A 243 -14.06 6.07 -6.08
C PRO A 243 -15.05 5.72 -4.95
N LEU A 244 -15.23 4.44 -4.66
CA LEU A 244 -16.15 3.91 -3.65
C LEU A 244 -15.45 3.65 -2.30
N LEU A 245 -14.17 3.99 -2.14
CA LEU A 245 -13.39 3.68 -0.95
C LEU A 245 -13.26 4.90 -0.05
N PHE A 246 -13.56 4.70 1.23
CA PHE A 246 -13.36 5.64 2.31
C PHE A 246 -12.35 5.06 3.29
N PHE A 247 -11.37 5.84 3.69
CA PHE A 247 -10.25 5.39 4.51
C PHE A 247 -10.28 6.07 5.88
N ASP A 248 -10.17 5.30 6.96
CA ASP A 248 -9.95 5.88 8.27
C ASP A 248 -8.58 6.56 8.33
N LYS A 249 -8.55 7.81 8.79
CA LYS A 249 -7.35 8.65 8.75
C LYS A 249 -6.20 8.08 9.58
N GLN A 250 -6.49 7.50 10.74
CA GLN A 250 -5.48 6.95 11.66
C GLN A 250 -5.23 5.47 11.40
N GLY A 251 -6.29 4.67 11.36
CA GLY A 251 -6.20 3.22 11.27
C GLY A 251 -5.61 2.70 9.96
N THR A 252 -5.59 3.53 8.90
CA THR A 252 -5.08 3.12 7.59
C THR A 252 -3.82 3.88 7.15
N SER A 253 -3.16 4.61 8.04
CA SER A 253 -2.06 5.52 7.67
C SER A 253 -0.91 4.82 6.94
N GLU A 254 -0.43 3.67 7.43
CA GLU A 254 0.65 2.91 6.77
C GLU A 254 0.19 2.30 5.44
N GLY A 255 -0.99 1.69 5.41
CA GLY A 255 -1.52 1.10 4.17
C GLY A 255 -1.72 2.14 3.07
N ARG A 256 -2.23 3.35 3.41
CA ARG A 256 -2.36 4.45 2.44
C ARG A 256 -1.00 4.94 1.94
N MET A 257 0.00 5.01 2.82
CA MET A 257 1.36 5.33 2.42
C MET A 257 1.91 4.27 1.46
N ALA A 258 1.71 2.99 1.77
CA ALA A 258 2.10 1.91 0.90
C ALA A 258 1.44 2.00 -0.49
N LEU A 259 0.14 2.32 -0.56
CA LEU A 259 -0.55 2.50 -1.84
C LEU A 259 -0.01 3.68 -2.65
N LYS A 260 0.48 4.74 -2.00
CA LYS A 260 1.12 5.87 -2.69
C LYS A 260 2.48 5.52 -3.26
N THR A 261 3.23 4.65 -2.58
CA THR A 261 4.62 4.30 -2.94
C THR A 261 4.72 3.05 -3.81
N TYR A 262 3.71 2.19 -3.85
CA TYR A 262 3.72 0.98 -4.66
C TYR A 262 3.81 1.29 -6.16
N HIS A 263 4.91 0.88 -6.79
CA HIS A 263 5.26 1.30 -8.14
C HIS A 263 5.87 0.17 -8.97
N LYS A 264 5.92 0.39 -10.29
CA LYS A 264 6.55 -0.49 -11.27
C LYS A 264 8.07 -0.49 -11.10
N GLU A 265 8.68 -1.64 -11.33
CA GLU A 265 10.13 -1.75 -11.42
C GLU A 265 10.63 -1.02 -12.68
N TRP A 266 11.69 -0.23 -12.51
CA TRP A 266 12.37 0.43 -13.62
C TRP A 266 13.47 -0.47 -14.19
N ASP A 267 13.54 -0.61 -15.51
CA ASP A 267 14.61 -1.32 -16.20
C ASP A 267 15.65 -0.31 -16.67
N GLU A 268 16.78 -0.28 -15.98
CA GLU A 268 17.87 0.68 -16.26
C GLU A 268 18.49 0.47 -17.64
N ASP A 269 18.55 -0.75 -18.14
CA ASP A 269 19.16 -1.05 -19.43
C ASP A 269 18.27 -0.63 -20.59
N ARG A 270 16.96 -0.87 -20.45
CA ARG A 270 15.97 -0.59 -21.50
C ARG A 270 15.31 0.78 -21.37
N LYS A 271 15.52 1.47 -20.25
CA LYS A 271 14.89 2.77 -19.93
C LYS A 271 13.36 2.75 -20.03
N VAL A 272 12.75 1.67 -19.53
CA VAL A 272 11.28 1.49 -19.52
C VAL A 272 10.84 0.87 -18.19
N PHE A 273 9.58 1.11 -17.81
CA PHE A 273 8.99 0.40 -16.69
C PHE A 273 8.64 -1.02 -17.07
N LYS A 274 9.05 -1.96 -16.21
CA LYS A 274 8.57 -3.35 -16.29
C LYS A 274 7.10 -3.40 -15.89
N ASP A 275 6.39 -4.43 -16.30
CA ASP A 275 5.02 -4.67 -15.85
C ASP A 275 4.95 -5.30 -14.45
N THR A 276 6.11 -5.60 -13.86
CA THR A 276 6.24 -6.10 -12.49
C THR A 276 6.42 -4.96 -11.51
N PRO A 277 5.80 -5.01 -10.32
CA PRO A 277 6.06 -4.06 -9.26
C PRO A 277 7.41 -4.32 -8.59
N VAL A 278 7.95 -3.27 -7.97
CA VAL A 278 9.05 -3.42 -7.02
C VAL A 278 8.56 -4.21 -5.80
N HIS A 279 9.35 -5.19 -5.39
CA HIS A 279 9.05 -5.98 -4.19
C HIS A 279 9.75 -5.34 -2.97
N ASP A 280 9.02 -4.47 -2.29
CA ASP A 280 9.45 -3.78 -1.08
C ASP A 280 8.36 -3.85 0.01
N TRP A 281 8.50 -3.08 1.09
CA TRP A 281 7.54 -3.04 2.18
C TRP A 281 6.12 -2.66 1.73
N SER A 282 5.97 -1.89 0.64
CA SER A 282 4.68 -1.43 0.13
C SER A 282 3.91 -2.54 -0.61
N SER A 283 4.63 -3.48 -1.21
CA SER A 283 4.04 -4.57 -2.00
C SER A 283 3.10 -5.45 -1.18
N ASN A 284 3.46 -5.79 0.05
CA ASN A 284 2.61 -6.62 0.93
C ASN A 284 1.27 -5.93 1.24
N TYR A 285 1.30 -4.63 1.53
CA TYR A 285 0.06 -3.86 1.71
C TYR A 285 -0.76 -3.75 0.43
N ALA A 286 -0.09 -3.54 -0.71
CA ALA A 286 -0.76 -3.40 -2.00
C ALA A 286 -1.42 -4.71 -2.44
N ASP A 287 -0.77 -5.85 -2.20
CA ASP A 287 -1.33 -7.18 -2.47
C ASP A 287 -2.51 -7.47 -1.53
N GLY A 288 -2.38 -7.21 -0.23
CA GLY A 288 -3.49 -7.30 0.71
C GLY A 288 -4.67 -6.40 0.34
N PHE A 289 -4.41 -5.19 -0.16
CA PHE A 289 -5.43 -4.28 -0.68
C PHE A 289 -6.14 -4.85 -1.92
N ARG A 290 -5.38 -5.36 -2.88
CA ARG A 290 -5.90 -6.05 -4.06
C ARG A 290 -6.80 -7.23 -3.65
N TYR A 291 -6.35 -8.03 -2.68
CA TYR A 291 -7.14 -9.16 -2.14
C TYR A 291 -8.43 -8.67 -1.45
N MET A 292 -8.39 -7.57 -0.72
CA MET A 292 -9.60 -6.95 -0.15
C MET A 292 -10.63 -6.60 -1.23
N ILE A 293 -10.19 -5.96 -2.30
CA ILE A 293 -11.06 -5.58 -3.42
C ILE A 293 -11.66 -6.81 -4.11
N LEU A 294 -10.85 -7.82 -4.40
CA LEU A 294 -11.31 -9.05 -5.03
C LEU A 294 -12.26 -9.84 -4.12
N ALA A 295 -11.99 -9.87 -2.83
CA ALA A 295 -12.84 -10.48 -1.82
C ALA A 295 -14.22 -9.81 -1.74
N ASP A 296 -14.22 -8.48 -1.76
CA ASP A 296 -15.47 -7.71 -1.76
C ASP A 296 -16.27 -7.92 -3.05
N ALA A 297 -15.62 -7.92 -4.20
CA ALA A 297 -16.25 -8.17 -5.49
C ALA A 297 -16.86 -9.58 -5.59
N ALA A 298 -16.17 -10.59 -5.03
CA ALA A 298 -16.68 -11.97 -5.01
C ALA A 298 -17.94 -12.14 -4.16
N ASP A 299 -18.06 -11.38 -3.07
CA ASP A 299 -19.25 -11.43 -2.20
C ASP A 299 -20.40 -10.56 -2.71
N ASN A 300 -20.11 -9.54 -3.51
CA ASN A 300 -21.10 -8.57 -3.95
C ASN A 300 -20.71 -8.01 -5.33
N PRO A 301 -21.12 -8.66 -6.39
CA PRO A 301 -20.79 -8.28 -7.76
C PRO A 301 -21.38 -6.93 -8.20
N VAL A 302 -22.26 -6.30 -7.42
CA VAL A 302 -23.00 -5.10 -7.82
C VAL A 302 -22.77 -3.93 -6.85
N LEU A 303 -21.60 -3.30 -6.91
CA LEU A 303 -21.46 -1.89 -6.52
C LEU A 303 -21.25 -1.09 -7.82
N SER A 304 -22.27 -0.35 -8.23
CA SER A 304 -22.13 0.65 -9.31
C SER A 304 -21.30 1.83 -8.80
N ALA A 305 -20.43 2.39 -9.62
CA ALA A 305 -19.79 3.67 -9.31
C ALA A 305 -20.86 4.77 -9.13
N PRO A 306 -20.64 5.79 -8.25
CA PRO A 306 -21.55 6.92 -8.12
C PRO A 306 -21.78 7.62 -9.45
N ASP A 307 -22.98 8.20 -9.63
CA ASP A 307 -23.40 8.84 -10.90
C ASP A 307 -22.47 9.98 -11.36
N GLU A 308 -21.71 10.60 -10.47
CA GLU A 308 -20.71 11.63 -10.80
C GLU A 308 -19.54 11.10 -11.66
N VAL A 309 -19.24 9.81 -11.60
CA VAL A 309 -18.23 9.17 -12.47
C VAL A 309 -18.84 8.84 -13.86
N ARG A 310 -20.17 8.80 -13.98
CA ARG A 310 -20.87 8.59 -15.25
C ARG A 310 -20.83 9.80 -16.19
N GLY A 311 -20.58 11.00 -15.65
CA GLY A 311 -20.55 12.25 -16.41
C GLY A 311 -19.34 12.46 -17.32
N ILE A 312 -18.37 11.53 -17.34
CA ILE A 312 -17.18 11.60 -18.21
C ILE A 312 -17.28 10.59 -19.38
N ALA A 313 -18.33 9.77 -19.40
CA ALA A 313 -18.61 8.89 -20.53
C ALA A 313 -19.36 9.65 -21.63
N ASP A 314 -18.91 9.47 -22.86
CA ASP A 314 -19.46 10.03 -24.12
C ASP A 314 -21.00 10.20 -24.07
N PRO A 315 -21.54 11.41 -24.36
CA PRO A 315 -22.99 11.66 -24.35
C PRO A 315 -23.78 10.84 -25.37
N ARG A 316 -23.16 9.97 -26.15
CA ARG A 316 -23.80 9.12 -27.16
C ARG A 316 -24.03 7.67 -26.72
N ALA A 317 -23.57 7.27 -25.52
CA ALA A 317 -23.79 5.92 -25.00
C ALA A 317 -25.10 5.84 -24.21
N HIS A 318 -26.18 5.47 -24.88
CA HIS A 318 -27.43 5.13 -24.22
C HIS A 318 -27.28 3.85 -23.37
N GLY A 319 -27.44 3.97 -22.04
CA GLY A 319 -28.03 2.92 -21.22
C GLY A 319 -27.11 1.75 -20.82
N ALA A 320 -25.81 1.90 -20.73
CA ALA A 320 -24.95 0.88 -20.17
C ALA A 320 -24.76 1.09 -18.65
N SER A 321 -25.45 0.31 -17.83
CA SER A 321 -25.08 0.14 -16.43
C SER A 321 -23.84 -0.73 -16.38
N TYR A 322 -22.72 -0.19 -15.90
CA TYR A 322 -21.52 -0.99 -15.64
C TYR A 322 -21.69 -1.76 -14.34
N ALA A 323 -22.39 -2.88 -14.42
CA ALA A 323 -22.36 -3.89 -13.39
C ALA A 323 -21.23 -4.86 -13.72
N PHE A 324 -20.16 -4.87 -12.93
CA PHE A 324 -19.14 -5.91 -13.02
C PHE A 324 -19.76 -7.21 -12.50
N THR A 325 -19.90 -8.19 -13.36
CA THR A 325 -20.25 -9.56 -12.97
C THR A 325 -18.97 -10.39 -12.81
N LEU A 326 -19.07 -11.53 -12.10
CA LEU A 326 -17.97 -12.49 -12.05
C LEU A 326 -17.58 -12.99 -13.45
N GLU A 327 -18.51 -13.00 -14.43
CA GLU A 327 -18.23 -13.34 -15.82
C GLU A 327 -17.40 -12.27 -16.52
N ASP A 328 -17.55 -10.99 -16.19
CA ASP A 328 -16.70 -9.92 -16.73
C ASP A 328 -15.27 -10.00 -16.18
N LEU A 329 -15.11 -10.46 -14.94
CA LEU A 329 -13.81 -10.70 -14.30
C LEU A 329 -13.17 -12.03 -14.73
N TYR A 330 -13.96 -13.02 -15.12
CA TYR A 330 -13.51 -14.38 -15.42
C TYR A 330 -13.90 -14.86 -16.82
N GLY A 331 -14.40 -13.96 -17.67
CA GLY A 331 -14.82 -14.26 -19.03
C GLY A 331 -13.77 -15.04 -19.79
N THR A 332 -14.15 -16.23 -20.19
CA THR A 332 -13.32 -17.17 -20.94
C THR A 332 -12.75 -16.49 -22.16
N ARG A 333 -11.42 -16.44 -22.24
CA ARG A 333 -10.68 -16.18 -23.48
C ARG A 333 -11.03 -17.24 -24.52
N SER A 334 -12.12 -17.09 -25.24
CA SER A 334 -12.37 -17.85 -26.46
C SER A 334 -12.62 -16.89 -27.63
N SER A 335 -11.74 -16.97 -28.59
CA SER A 335 -11.84 -16.44 -29.96
C SER A 335 -11.44 -14.99 -30.20
N PHE A 336 -10.14 -14.68 -30.19
CA PHE A 336 -9.64 -13.81 -31.25
C PHE A 336 -9.19 -14.69 -32.43
N ARG A 337 -10.07 -14.85 -33.45
CA ARG A 337 -9.66 -15.25 -34.79
C ARG A 337 -8.96 -14.06 -35.43
N ARG A 338 -7.73 -14.28 -35.89
CA ARG A 338 -7.02 -13.37 -36.80
C ARG A 338 -7.82 -13.24 -38.08
N ILE A 339 -8.03 -12.01 -38.54
CA ILE A 339 -8.09 -11.62 -39.95
C ILE A 339 -6.95 -10.64 -40.19
#